data_2dd9ec002da867d2c4e8956d1ca29076
#
_entry.id   2dd9ec002da867d2c4e8956d1ca29076
#
_cell.length_a   1.000
_cell.length_b   1.000
_cell.length_c   1.000
_cell.angle_alpha   90.00
_cell.angle_beta   90.00
_cell.angle_gamma   90.00
#
_symmetry.space_group_name_H-M   'P 1'
#
loop_
_entity.id
_entity.type
_entity.pdbx_description
1 polymer ?
#
loop_
_entity_poly.entity_id
_entity_poly.type
_entity_poly.pdbx_seq_one_letter_code
_entity_poly.pdbx_strand_id
1 'polypeptide(L)'
;MTKEKKPKLYIVHCVDTEGPLHESIDSTFERLKAIFDIDMFASKENLNKIQRQEIDLGEKTKSISEAFNSQLLAYNDTWDKVDCMLDKIMTNDYREQFQDSNGNGIVYNWHCMDNVGFETNQRSRDLGFGSIFSHYKKKIEEHNSKDPIHWHFHPLSFNKDAHICSTSYDNSYELLHQIICRRLIDHDWFPVVNRAGFHAIRQDSSFFLEQWIPFDYSNQSTYDNKYDQPDSNRFGDWRRASKKWIPFHPSYDDYQLPGNMNRLTTKCLNVGTRYKLLTDKEIENAFQDAIDNNSSILAFTNHDFRDMSVDIEDIYCRINKIQKKYQNVHTINADAVTAMRNTFFGEESVKNEKIKINLEVIFESGVDKVIATLEKGEVFGSQPYLAIKTKEGRYYHDNFNEGSHKETWEYILDSSTMKLQTIEKIMVASNDRYGNQSIVSLQP
;
A
#
# COMPACT_ATOMS: atom_id res chain seq x y z
N MET A 1 7.35 34.77 24.48
CA MET A 1 7.57 33.33 24.75
C MET A 1 6.97 32.55 23.58
N THR A 2 7.81 32.10 22.67
CA THR A 2 7.41 31.14 21.61
C THR A 2 6.98 29.87 22.32
N LYS A 3 5.69 29.47 22.20
CA LYS A 3 5.27 28.14 22.67
C LYS A 3 6.17 27.10 21.99
N GLU A 4 6.97 26.39 22.76
CA GLU A 4 7.69 25.23 22.23
C GLU A 4 6.70 24.31 21.51
N LYS A 5 6.93 24.05 20.23
CA LYS A 5 6.11 23.11 19.47
C LYS A 5 6.32 21.72 20.07
N LYS A 6 5.26 21.09 20.57
CA LYS A 6 5.33 19.72 21.06
C LYS A 6 5.71 18.77 19.92
N PRO A 7 6.57 17.77 20.16
CA PRO A 7 6.85 16.71 19.19
C PRO A 7 5.55 16.02 18.76
N LYS A 8 5.48 15.57 17.50
CA LYS A 8 4.28 14.98 16.91
C LYS A 8 4.51 13.52 16.53
N LEU A 9 3.59 12.66 16.90
CA LEU A 9 3.54 11.27 16.44
C LEU A 9 2.32 11.10 15.55
N TYR A 10 2.54 10.92 14.24
CA TYR A 10 1.48 10.60 13.30
C TYR A 10 1.19 9.10 13.36
N ILE A 11 -0.06 8.74 13.67
CA ILE A 11 -0.55 7.36 13.70
C ILE A 11 -1.22 7.09 12.37
N VAL A 12 -0.66 6.14 11.60
CA VAL A 12 -1.15 5.78 10.27
C VAL A 12 -1.62 4.33 10.28
N HIS A 13 -2.92 4.14 10.23
CA HIS A 13 -3.52 2.82 10.15
C HIS A 13 -3.70 2.43 8.68
N CYS A 14 -2.78 1.62 8.17
CA CYS A 14 -2.87 1.00 6.86
C CYS A 14 -3.73 -0.26 6.93
N VAL A 15 -4.54 -0.52 5.91
CA VAL A 15 -5.28 -1.76 5.77
C VAL A 15 -4.99 -2.36 4.41
N ASP A 16 -4.38 -3.54 4.38
CA ASP A 16 -4.21 -4.29 3.15
C ASP A 16 -5.55 -4.93 2.79
N THR A 17 -6.22 -4.36 1.80
CA THR A 17 -7.53 -4.82 1.37
C THR A 17 -7.39 -5.82 0.25
N GLU A 18 -7.54 -7.08 0.62
CA GLU A 18 -7.39 -8.23 -0.26
C GLU A 18 -8.73 -8.90 -0.56
N GLY A 19 -9.82 -8.45 0.07
CA GLY A 19 -11.16 -9.02 -0.02
C GLY A 19 -11.31 -10.34 0.74
N PRO A 20 -12.45 -11.04 0.55
CA PRO A 20 -12.73 -12.29 1.24
C PRO A 20 -11.66 -13.35 0.95
N LEU A 21 -11.42 -14.21 1.95
CA LEU A 21 -10.48 -15.30 1.84
C LEU A 21 -11.08 -16.57 2.41
N HIS A 22 -11.23 -17.58 1.56
CA HIS A 22 -11.68 -18.92 1.96
C HIS A 22 -10.53 -19.92 1.83
N GLU A 23 -10.20 -20.61 2.91
CA GLU A 23 -9.17 -21.64 2.93
C GLU A 23 -9.77 -22.99 3.37
N SER A 24 -9.74 -23.97 2.49
CA SER A 24 -10.16 -25.33 2.82
C SER A 24 -9.17 -25.99 3.78
N ILE A 25 -9.59 -27.11 4.39
CA ILE A 25 -8.68 -27.87 5.25
C ILE A 25 -7.48 -28.39 4.46
N ASP A 26 -7.68 -28.83 3.21
CA ASP A 26 -6.61 -29.28 2.33
C ASP A 26 -5.63 -28.15 2.03
N SER A 27 -6.12 -26.97 1.65
CA SER A 27 -5.28 -25.80 1.42
C SER A 27 -4.51 -25.35 2.67
N THR A 28 -5.09 -25.52 3.87
CA THR A 28 -4.41 -25.26 5.13
C THR A 28 -3.20 -26.20 5.30
N PHE A 29 -3.34 -27.48 4.98
CA PHE A 29 -2.24 -28.45 5.09
C PHE A 29 -1.23 -28.33 3.94
N GLU A 30 -1.64 -27.94 2.74
CA GLU A 30 -0.71 -27.57 1.67
C GLU A 30 0.18 -26.39 2.09
N ARG A 31 -0.41 -25.37 2.77
CA ARG A 31 0.33 -24.24 3.31
C ARG A 31 1.26 -24.67 4.46
N LEU A 32 0.85 -25.59 5.31
CA LEU A 32 1.71 -26.19 6.33
C LEU A 32 2.95 -26.85 5.70
N LYS A 33 2.75 -27.61 4.63
CA LYS A 33 3.83 -28.22 3.87
C LYS A 33 4.73 -27.17 3.21
N ALA A 34 4.13 -26.19 2.57
CA ALA A 34 4.88 -25.15 1.85
C ALA A 34 5.74 -24.27 2.78
N ILE A 35 5.29 -23.99 4.01
CA ILE A 35 5.99 -23.09 4.94
C ILE A 35 6.98 -23.85 5.83
N PHE A 36 6.58 -25.01 6.34
CA PHE A 36 7.31 -25.70 7.39
C PHE A 36 7.91 -27.04 6.93
N ASP A 37 7.62 -27.44 5.69
CA ASP A 37 8.03 -28.76 5.13
C ASP A 37 7.46 -29.91 5.96
N ILE A 38 6.23 -29.79 6.47
CA ILE A 38 5.50 -30.82 7.21
C ILE A 38 4.41 -31.39 6.32
N ASP A 39 4.59 -32.65 5.94
CA ASP A 39 3.59 -33.40 5.17
C ASP A 39 2.71 -34.20 6.15
N MET A 40 1.43 -33.92 6.19
CA MET A 40 0.48 -34.53 7.12
C MET A 40 -0.90 -34.63 6.46
N PHE A 41 -1.63 -35.71 6.78
CA PHE A 41 -2.99 -35.89 6.31
C PHE A 41 -3.90 -34.74 6.76
N ALA A 42 -4.55 -34.09 5.78
CA ALA A 42 -5.43 -32.95 6.00
C ALA A 42 -6.71 -33.42 6.73
N SER A 43 -6.90 -32.98 7.96
CA SER A 43 -8.12 -33.24 8.72
C SER A 43 -8.31 -32.19 9.83
N LYS A 44 -9.56 -31.97 10.24
CA LYS A 44 -9.87 -31.12 11.39
C LYS A 44 -9.26 -31.66 12.69
N GLU A 45 -9.17 -32.97 12.82
CA GLU A 45 -8.56 -33.62 13.99
C GLU A 45 -7.07 -33.25 14.08
N ASN A 46 -6.32 -33.40 12.97
CA ASN A 46 -4.90 -33.10 12.94
C ASN A 46 -4.66 -31.61 13.14
N LEU A 47 -5.50 -30.75 12.55
CA LEU A 47 -5.40 -29.30 12.78
C LEU A 47 -5.59 -28.94 14.27
N ASN A 48 -6.61 -29.51 14.92
CA ASN A 48 -6.83 -29.30 16.36
C ASN A 48 -5.65 -29.80 17.22
N LYS A 49 -5.06 -30.96 16.87
CA LYS A 49 -3.86 -31.48 17.56
C LYS A 49 -2.65 -30.54 17.39
N ILE A 50 -2.45 -29.99 16.19
CA ILE A 50 -1.41 -28.95 15.92
C ILE A 50 -1.65 -27.73 16.81
N GLN A 51 -2.86 -27.19 16.81
CA GLN A 51 -3.23 -26.00 17.59
C GLN A 51 -3.03 -26.19 19.09
N ARG A 52 -3.25 -27.41 19.61
CA ARG A 52 -3.06 -27.75 21.03
C ARG A 52 -1.65 -28.25 21.36
N GLN A 53 -0.74 -28.28 20.37
CA GLN A 53 0.61 -28.80 20.50
C GLN A 53 0.64 -30.30 20.96
N GLU A 54 -0.36 -31.06 20.56
CA GLU A 54 -0.48 -32.52 20.90
C GLU A 54 0.34 -33.39 19.93
N ILE A 55 0.90 -32.82 18.87
CA ILE A 55 1.80 -33.48 17.91
C ILE A 55 3.18 -32.90 18.09
N ASP A 56 4.15 -33.77 18.34
CA ASP A 56 5.56 -33.34 18.38
C ASP A 56 6.09 -33.11 16.96
N LEU A 57 6.36 -31.87 16.62
CA LEU A 57 6.95 -31.40 15.37
C LEU A 57 8.38 -30.84 15.58
N GLY A 58 9.03 -31.30 16.65
CA GLY A 58 10.36 -30.87 17.06
C GLY A 58 10.39 -29.39 17.48
N GLU A 59 11.48 -28.70 17.15
CA GLU A 59 11.65 -27.29 17.47
C GLU A 59 10.59 -26.36 16.84
N LYS A 60 9.88 -26.86 15.80
CA LYS A 60 8.86 -26.11 15.07
C LYS A 60 7.47 -26.21 15.72
N THR A 61 7.24 -27.06 16.70
CA THR A 61 5.90 -27.31 17.31
C THR A 61 5.21 -26.00 17.71
N LYS A 62 5.90 -25.14 18.45
CA LYS A 62 5.34 -23.89 18.93
C LYS A 62 5.05 -22.92 17.78
N SER A 63 6.01 -22.69 16.87
CA SER A 63 5.86 -21.77 15.75
C SER A 63 4.74 -22.20 14.78
N ILE A 64 4.57 -23.50 14.57
CA ILE A 64 3.49 -24.06 13.76
C ILE A 64 2.13 -23.85 14.46
N SER A 65 2.03 -24.17 15.75
CA SER A 65 0.80 -23.93 16.52
C SER A 65 0.39 -22.46 16.50
N GLU A 66 1.33 -21.54 16.64
CA GLU A 66 1.09 -20.09 16.53
C GLU A 66 0.63 -19.69 15.11
N ALA A 67 1.25 -20.26 14.08
CA ALA A 67 0.94 -19.96 12.68
C ALA A 67 -0.44 -20.45 12.23
N PHE A 68 -0.94 -21.52 12.85
CA PHE A 68 -2.20 -22.17 12.51
C PHE A 68 -3.23 -22.08 13.65
N ASN A 69 -3.10 -21.12 14.56
CA ASN A 69 -4.07 -20.92 15.63
C ASN A 69 -5.46 -20.55 15.07
N SER A 70 -6.49 -20.81 15.86
CA SER A 70 -7.87 -20.61 15.43
C SER A 70 -8.22 -19.17 15.07
N GLN A 71 -7.59 -18.17 15.73
CA GLN A 71 -7.83 -16.76 15.45
C GLN A 71 -7.25 -16.36 14.08
N LEU A 72 -6.04 -16.83 13.75
CA LEU A 72 -5.43 -16.55 12.44
C LEU A 72 -6.12 -17.29 11.29
N LEU A 73 -6.88 -18.35 11.56
CA LEU A 73 -7.68 -19.10 10.58
C LEU A 73 -9.16 -18.66 10.54
N ALA A 74 -9.57 -17.73 11.38
CA ALA A 74 -10.94 -17.17 11.37
C ALA A 74 -11.05 -16.11 10.27
N TYR A 75 -11.29 -16.55 9.03
CA TYR A 75 -11.38 -15.69 7.88
C TYR A 75 -12.78 -15.10 7.65
N ASN A 76 -12.82 -13.86 7.17
CA ASN A 76 -13.96 -13.30 6.45
C ASN A 76 -13.98 -13.92 5.05
N ASP A 77 -14.70 -15.02 4.89
CA ASP A 77 -14.70 -15.86 3.68
C ASP A 77 -15.75 -15.45 2.64
N THR A 78 -16.53 -14.40 2.95
CA THR A 78 -17.52 -13.79 2.06
C THR A 78 -17.51 -12.27 2.18
N TRP A 79 -17.97 -11.58 1.14
CA TRP A 79 -18.16 -10.14 1.18
C TRP A 79 -19.13 -9.70 2.29
N ASP A 80 -20.17 -10.48 2.57
CA ASP A 80 -21.12 -10.16 3.65
C ASP A 80 -20.42 -10.10 5.03
N LYS A 81 -19.42 -10.96 5.27
CA LYS A 81 -18.63 -10.91 6.51
C LYS A 81 -17.68 -9.72 6.54
N VAL A 82 -17.04 -9.43 5.40
CA VAL A 82 -16.21 -8.22 5.27
C VAL A 82 -17.07 -6.99 5.49
N ASP A 83 -18.25 -6.90 4.89
CA ASP A 83 -19.17 -5.78 5.04
C ASP A 83 -19.67 -5.62 6.47
N CYS A 84 -20.06 -6.71 7.12
CA CYS A 84 -20.47 -6.68 8.54
C CYS A 84 -19.38 -6.08 9.44
N MET A 85 -18.13 -6.42 9.20
CA MET A 85 -16.98 -5.83 9.90
C MET A 85 -16.81 -4.35 9.53
N LEU A 86 -16.82 -4.00 8.23
CA LEU A 86 -16.64 -2.62 7.76
C LEU A 86 -17.75 -1.70 8.28
N ASP A 87 -19.01 -2.16 8.23
CA ASP A 87 -20.17 -1.41 8.72
C ASP A 87 -20.09 -1.13 10.25
N LYS A 88 -19.36 -1.94 11.00
CA LYS A 88 -19.04 -1.69 12.41
C LYS A 88 -17.92 -0.65 12.55
N ILE A 89 -16.74 -0.93 11.94
CA ILE A 89 -15.53 -0.15 12.21
C ILE A 89 -15.48 1.22 11.51
N MET A 90 -16.26 1.40 10.43
CA MET A 90 -16.29 2.66 9.69
C MET A 90 -17.29 3.68 10.28
N THR A 91 -18.10 3.32 11.26
CA THR A 91 -18.99 4.28 11.94
C THR A 91 -18.20 5.35 12.70
N ASN A 92 -18.74 6.55 12.80
CA ASN A 92 -18.13 7.62 13.61
C ASN A 92 -18.03 7.20 15.09
N ASP A 93 -19.06 6.57 15.63
CA ASP A 93 -19.09 6.12 17.03
C ASP A 93 -17.97 5.13 17.35
N TYR A 94 -17.63 4.24 16.41
CA TYR A 94 -16.50 3.33 16.59
C TYR A 94 -15.15 4.06 16.48
N ARG A 95 -14.97 4.90 15.47
CA ARG A 95 -13.73 5.65 15.26
C ARG A 95 -13.38 6.58 16.42
N GLU A 96 -14.39 7.25 16.99
CA GLU A 96 -14.25 8.21 18.09
C GLU A 96 -13.91 7.56 19.43
N GLN A 97 -13.98 6.23 19.54
CA GLN A 97 -13.46 5.52 20.72
C GLN A 97 -11.93 5.59 20.81
N PHE A 98 -11.26 5.87 19.70
CA PHE A 98 -9.80 5.87 19.58
C PHE A 98 -9.27 7.25 19.15
N GLN A 99 -9.59 8.25 19.96
CA GLN A 99 -9.23 9.64 19.67
C GLN A 99 -7.73 9.90 19.83
N ASP A 100 -7.22 10.75 18.93
CA ASP A 100 -5.89 11.35 19.04
C ASP A 100 -5.87 12.52 20.04
N SER A 101 -4.73 13.19 20.15
CA SER A 101 -4.58 14.35 21.06
C SER A 101 -5.42 15.57 20.66
N ASN A 102 -6.00 15.60 19.46
CA ASN A 102 -6.90 16.65 18.97
C ASN A 102 -8.38 16.26 19.12
N GLY A 103 -8.68 15.03 19.56
CA GLY A 103 -10.03 14.49 19.62
C GLY A 103 -10.53 13.92 18.30
N ASN A 104 -9.66 13.70 17.30
CA ASN A 104 -10.05 13.06 16.05
C ASN A 104 -10.01 11.54 16.18
N GLY A 105 -10.99 10.86 15.61
CA GLY A 105 -11.05 9.40 15.53
C GLY A 105 -10.06 8.80 14.51
N ILE A 106 -10.15 7.49 14.32
CA ILE A 106 -9.30 6.73 13.39
C ILE A 106 -9.49 7.24 11.95
N VAL A 107 -8.37 7.32 11.21
CA VAL A 107 -8.34 7.45 9.75
C VAL A 107 -7.80 6.14 9.17
N TYR A 108 -8.59 5.45 8.34
CA TYR A 108 -8.15 4.26 7.65
C TYR A 108 -7.48 4.65 6.32
N ASN A 109 -6.39 3.94 5.99
CA ASN A 109 -5.70 4.05 4.71
C ASN A 109 -5.88 2.71 3.99
N TRP A 110 -6.81 2.68 3.02
CA TRP A 110 -7.19 1.46 2.32
C TRP A 110 -6.21 1.17 1.17
N HIS A 111 -5.33 0.21 1.36
CA HIS A 111 -4.36 -0.23 0.34
C HIS A 111 -5.00 -1.33 -0.51
N CYS A 112 -5.68 -0.92 -1.59
CA CYS A 112 -6.46 -1.81 -2.42
C CYS A 112 -5.61 -2.50 -3.48
N MET A 113 -5.66 -3.85 -3.49
CA MET A 113 -5.05 -4.63 -4.53
C MET A 113 -6.03 -5.01 -5.64
N ASP A 114 -5.47 -5.51 -6.73
CA ASP A 114 -6.18 -6.23 -7.80
C ASP A 114 -5.61 -7.65 -7.86
N ASN A 115 -6.45 -8.64 -7.64
CA ASN A 115 -6.07 -10.04 -7.77
C ASN A 115 -6.15 -10.47 -9.24
N VAL A 116 -5.10 -10.19 -10.01
CA VAL A 116 -5.05 -10.48 -11.44
C VAL A 116 -3.78 -11.23 -11.83
N GLY A 117 -3.85 -11.98 -12.92
CA GLY A 117 -2.71 -12.70 -13.47
C GLY A 117 -2.37 -14.01 -12.77
N PHE A 118 -3.10 -14.42 -11.74
CA PHE A 118 -2.90 -15.71 -11.09
C PHE A 118 -3.45 -16.86 -11.92
N GLU A 119 -2.74 -17.98 -11.95
CA GLU A 119 -3.16 -19.24 -12.56
C GLU A 119 -3.77 -20.20 -11.54
N THR A 120 -3.40 -20.06 -10.26
CA THR A 120 -3.97 -20.85 -9.15
C THR A 120 -4.55 -19.94 -8.09
N ASN A 121 -5.69 -20.35 -7.51
CA ASN A 121 -6.42 -19.57 -6.50
C ASN A 121 -6.97 -20.50 -5.40
N GLN A 122 -6.07 -21.14 -4.67
CA GLN A 122 -6.42 -22.14 -3.64
C GLN A 122 -7.18 -21.54 -2.46
N ARG A 123 -7.12 -20.22 -2.26
CA ARG A 123 -7.78 -19.52 -1.15
C ARG A 123 -9.04 -18.77 -1.60
N SER A 124 -9.52 -19.05 -2.80
CA SER A 124 -10.75 -18.48 -3.36
C SER A 124 -10.83 -16.94 -3.22
N ARG A 125 -9.70 -16.26 -3.48
CA ARG A 125 -9.66 -14.79 -3.52
C ARG A 125 -10.54 -14.27 -4.64
N ASP A 126 -11.10 -13.09 -4.45
CA ASP A 126 -11.84 -12.37 -5.50
C ASP A 126 -10.88 -11.92 -6.61
N LEU A 127 -11.01 -12.52 -7.79
CA LEU A 127 -10.13 -12.25 -8.93
C LEU A 127 -10.75 -11.19 -9.84
N GLY A 128 -9.90 -10.33 -10.38
CA GLY A 128 -10.31 -9.35 -11.38
C GLY A 128 -9.68 -7.97 -11.20
N PHE A 129 -9.79 -7.17 -12.25
CA PHE A 129 -9.41 -5.77 -12.19
C PHE A 129 -10.47 -4.97 -11.43
N GLY A 130 -10.05 -4.28 -10.38
CA GLY A 130 -10.85 -3.26 -9.71
C GLY A 130 -12.02 -3.75 -8.86
N SER A 131 -12.25 -5.06 -8.68
CA SER A 131 -13.37 -5.54 -7.85
C SER A 131 -13.24 -5.06 -6.40
N ILE A 132 -12.10 -5.25 -5.79
CA ILE A 132 -11.80 -4.79 -4.43
C ILE A 132 -11.82 -3.26 -4.36
N PHE A 133 -11.14 -2.59 -5.29
CA PHE A 133 -11.10 -1.13 -5.35
C PHE A 133 -12.51 -0.51 -5.41
N SER A 134 -13.37 -1.01 -6.30
CA SER A 134 -14.74 -0.52 -6.46
C SER A 134 -15.59 -0.77 -5.23
N HIS A 135 -15.39 -1.92 -4.55
CA HIS A 135 -16.07 -2.25 -3.31
C HIS A 135 -15.72 -1.25 -2.20
N TYR A 136 -14.43 -0.99 -1.97
CA TYR A 136 -13.97 -0.05 -0.96
C TYR A 136 -14.35 1.40 -1.29
N LYS A 137 -14.27 1.80 -2.56
CA LYS A 137 -14.77 3.12 -3.00
C LYS A 137 -16.24 3.31 -2.63
N LYS A 138 -17.08 2.32 -2.91
CA LYS A 138 -18.50 2.31 -2.55
C LYS A 138 -18.70 2.38 -1.03
N LYS A 139 -17.96 1.59 -0.23
CA LYS A 139 -18.05 1.63 1.25
C LYS A 139 -17.66 2.99 1.83
N ILE A 140 -16.61 3.62 1.29
CA ILE A 140 -16.19 4.97 1.70
C ILE A 140 -17.32 5.98 1.42
N GLU A 141 -17.97 5.88 0.26
CA GLU A 141 -19.11 6.74 -0.12
C GLU A 141 -20.33 6.48 0.79
N GLU A 142 -20.70 5.22 1.03
CA GLU A 142 -21.81 4.81 1.90
C GLU A 142 -21.68 5.34 3.34
N HIS A 143 -20.45 5.31 3.88
CA HIS A 143 -20.16 5.83 5.22
C HIS A 143 -19.82 7.33 5.25
N ASN A 144 -19.90 8.03 4.10
CA ASN A 144 -19.50 9.43 3.95
C ASN A 144 -18.12 9.71 4.57
N SER A 145 -17.20 8.76 4.40
CA SER A 145 -15.83 8.83 4.92
C SER A 145 -14.92 9.60 3.97
N LYS A 146 -13.83 10.15 4.52
CA LYS A 146 -12.73 10.77 3.76
C LYS A 146 -11.49 9.90 3.74
N ASP A 147 -11.61 8.64 4.08
CA ASP A 147 -10.48 7.71 4.06
C ASP A 147 -9.90 7.58 2.65
N PRO A 148 -8.58 7.70 2.47
CA PRO A 148 -7.98 7.55 1.16
C PRO A 148 -7.85 6.08 0.75
N ILE A 149 -7.86 5.87 -0.57
CA ILE A 149 -7.47 4.60 -1.20
C ILE A 149 -6.05 4.76 -1.74
N HIS A 150 -5.23 3.74 -1.49
CA HIS A 150 -3.83 3.67 -1.86
C HIS A 150 -3.51 2.43 -2.69
N TRP A 151 -2.28 2.37 -3.20
CA TRP A 151 -1.77 1.28 -4.02
C TRP A 151 -1.25 0.12 -3.18
N HIS A 152 -1.70 -1.09 -3.50
CA HIS A 152 -1.19 -2.35 -2.97
C HIS A 152 -1.05 -3.34 -4.12
N PHE A 153 0.08 -4.03 -4.22
CA PHE A 153 0.33 -4.95 -5.31
C PHE A 153 1.16 -6.15 -4.85
N HIS A 154 0.75 -7.33 -5.27
CA HIS A 154 1.47 -8.58 -5.06
C HIS A 154 2.17 -8.99 -6.35
N PRO A 155 3.52 -8.89 -6.44
CA PRO A 155 4.25 -9.33 -7.62
C PRO A 155 4.04 -10.82 -7.90
N LEU A 156 3.80 -11.17 -9.16
CA LEU A 156 3.53 -12.54 -9.57
C LEU A 156 4.78 -13.42 -9.45
N SER A 157 4.63 -14.57 -8.80
CA SER A 157 5.62 -15.64 -8.84
C SER A 157 5.69 -16.28 -10.22
N PHE A 158 6.70 -17.11 -10.46
CA PHE A 158 6.88 -17.82 -11.73
C PHE A 158 5.68 -18.69 -12.11
N ASN A 159 5.11 -19.40 -11.13
CA ASN A 159 3.95 -20.26 -11.34
C ASN A 159 2.61 -19.51 -11.17
N LYS A 160 2.66 -18.18 -10.99
CA LYS A 160 1.50 -17.32 -10.83
C LYS A 160 0.51 -17.82 -9.77
N ASP A 161 1.04 -18.33 -8.67
CA ASP A 161 0.28 -18.79 -7.52
C ASP A 161 -0.09 -17.60 -6.62
N ALA A 162 -1.37 -17.46 -6.29
CA ALA A 162 -1.86 -16.39 -5.44
C ALA A 162 -1.31 -16.42 -3.98
N HIS A 163 -0.68 -17.52 -3.57
CA HIS A 163 -0.07 -17.66 -2.23
C HIS A 163 1.41 -17.30 -2.19
N ILE A 164 2.05 -17.22 -3.34
CA ILE A 164 3.49 -17.02 -3.47
C ILE A 164 3.71 -15.69 -4.16
N CYS A 165 4.29 -14.74 -3.43
CA CYS A 165 4.71 -13.46 -3.99
C CYS A 165 6.13 -13.57 -4.52
N SER A 166 6.37 -13.04 -5.72
CA SER A 166 7.73 -12.77 -6.17
C SER A 166 8.33 -11.61 -5.38
N THR A 167 9.64 -11.52 -5.38
CA THR A 167 10.34 -10.33 -4.88
C THR A 167 10.69 -9.35 -6.00
N SER A 168 10.44 -9.71 -7.27
CA SER A 168 10.67 -8.91 -8.47
C SER A 168 9.36 -8.61 -9.18
N TYR A 169 9.32 -7.51 -9.92
CA TYR A 169 8.21 -7.11 -10.78
C TYR A 169 8.29 -7.70 -12.19
N ASP A 170 9.34 -8.46 -12.51
CA ASP A 170 9.63 -8.97 -13.88
C ASP A 170 8.43 -9.63 -14.56
N ASN A 171 7.67 -10.47 -13.82
CA ASN A 171 6.49 -11.15 -14.36
C ASN A 171 5.21 -10.29 -14.30
N SER A 172 5.31 -9.04 -13.91
CA SER A 172 4.14 -8.24 -13.52
C SER A 172 4.02 -6.91 -14.25
N TYR A 173 5.02 -6.48 -15.01
CA TYR A 173 5.03 -5.13 -15.60
C TYR A 173 3.80 -4.81 -16.45
N GLU A 174 3.34 -5.76 -17.27
CA GLU A 174 2.12 -5.58 -18.06
C GLU A 174 0.90 -5.34 -17.17
N LEU A 175 0.77 -6.10 -16.08
CA LEU A 175 -0.34 -5.98 -15.15
C LEU A 175 -0.32 -4.67 -14.37
N LEU A 176 0.86 -4.19 -13.96
CA LEU A 176 1.01 -2.91 -13.26
C LEU A 176 0.39 -1.78 -14.06
N HIS A 177 0.75 -1.68 -15.35
CA HIS A 177 0.22 -0.65 -16.22
C HIS A 177 -1.27 -0.86 -16.52
N GLN A 178 -1.73 -2.11 -16.73
CA GLN A 178 -3.15 -2.39 -16.91
C GLN A 178 -4.00 -1.98 -15.70
N ILE A 179 -3.53 -2.25 -14.47
CA ILE A 179 -4.24 -1.84 -13.26
C ILE A 179 -4.30 -0.31 -13.16
N ILE A 180 -3.16 0.37 -13.32
CA ILE A 180 -3.10 1.84 -13.21
C ILE A 180 -3.96 2.51 -14.28
N CYS A 181 -3.87 2.07 -15.55
CA CYS A 181 -4.69 2.60 -16.63
C CYS A 181 -6.17 2.50 -16.34
N ARG A 182 -6.64 1.33 -15.90
CA ARG A 182 -8.05 1.11 -15.57
C ARG A 182 -8.50 1.98 -14.42
N ARG A 183 -7.73 2.04 -13.33
CA ARG A 183 -8.06 2.88 -12.19
C ARG A 183 -8.07 4.37 -12.56
N LEU A 184 -7.11 4.82 -13.38
CA LEU A 184 -7.06 6.21 -13.82
C LEU A 184 -8.24 6.55 -14.73
N ILE A 185 -8.51 5.72 -15.76
CA ILE A 185 -9.54 6.00 -16.77
C ILE A 185 -10.95 5.83 -16.23
N ASP A 186 -11.20 4.75 -15.46
CA ASP A 186 -12.55 4.40 -15.03
C ASP A 186 -12.93 5.04 -13.69
N HIS A 187 -11.96 5.45 -12.87
CA HIS A 187 -12.20 5.95 -11.51
C HIS A 187 -11.59 7.31 -11.20
N ASP A 188 -10.89 7.97 -12.14
CA ASP A 188 -10.15 9.22 -11.94
C ASP A 188 -9.18 9.13 -10.74
N TRP A 189 -8.47 7.98 -10.62
CA TRP A 189 -7.59 7.69 -9.50
C TRP A 189 -6.18 7.37 -9.97
N PHE A 190 -5.18 7.91 -9.28
CA PHE A 190 -3.76 7.63 -9.52
C PHE A 190 -3.03 7.41 -8.19
N PRO A 191 -2.05 6.47 -8.10
CA PRO A 191 -1.41 6.14 -6.83
C PRO A 191 -0.47 7.24 -6.32
N VAL A 192 -0.61 7.60 -5.04
CA VAL A 192 0.34 8.49 -4.31
C VAL A 192 1.18 7.70 -3.32
N VAL A 193 0.59 6.68 -2.71
CA VAL A 193 1.20 5.87 -1.66
C VAL A 193 1.19 4.42 -2.09
N ASN A 194 2.34 3.79 -1.97
CA ASN A 194 2.53 2.36 -2.14
C ASN A 194 2.65 1.65 -0.78
N ARG A 195 2.12 0.45 -0.72
CA ARG A 195 2.48 -0.55 0.24
C ARG A 195 2.56 -1.90 -0.46
N ALA A 196 3.78 -2.45 -0.58
CA ALA A 196 4.01 -3.66 -1.35
C ALA A 196 3.43 -4.89 -0.67
N GLY A 197 2.81 -5.77 -1.45
CA GLY A 197 2.39 -7.10 -0.99
C GLY A 197 3.59 -7.90 -0.48
N PHE A 198 3.44 -8.60 0.62
CA PHE A 198 4.52 -9.29 1.34
C PHE A 198 5.74 -8.38 1.60
N HIS A 199 5.56 -7.05 1.58
CA HIS A 199 6.63 -6.05 1.71
C HIS A 199 7.78 -6.25 0.71
N ALA A 200 7.48 -6.86 -0.43
CA ALA A 200 8.45 -7.25 -1.44
C ALA A 200 8.86 -6.05 -2.29
N ILE A 201 9.88 -5.35 -1.84
CA ILE A 201 10.60 -4.32 -2.61
C ILE A 201 11.95 -4.88 -3.02
N ARG A 202 12.31 -4.66 -4.25
CA ARG A 202 13.64 -4.87 -4.84
C ARG A 202 14.00 -3.64 -5.66
N GLN A 203 15.15 -3.68 -6.28
CA GLN A 203 15.64 -2.53 -7.03
C GLN A 203 14.75 -2.20 -8.25
N ASP A 204 14.23 -3.20 -8.93
CA ASP A 204 13.31 -3.06 -10.05
C ASP A 204 11.97 -2.40 -9.65
N SER A 205 11.34 -2.89 -8.58
CA SER A 205 10.13 -2.29 -8.05
C SER A 205 10.38 -0.88 -7.49
N SER A 206 11.56 -0.66 -6.88
CA SER A 206 11.99 0.64 -6.42
C SER A 206 12.07 1.65 -7.57
N PHE A 207 12.61 1.27 -8.73
CA PHE A 207 12.64 2.10 -9.94
C PHE A 207 11.27 2.35 -10.54
N PHE A 208 10.37 1.36 -10.51
CA PHE A 208 8.99 1.58 -10.93
C PHE A 208 8.29 2.63 -10.06
N LEU A 209 8.42 2.52 -8.75
CA LEU A 209 7.84 3.49 -7.82
C LEU A 209 8.44 4.90 -8.00
N GLU A 210 9.75 5.00 -8.21
CA GLU A 210 10.46 6.26 -8.43
C GLU A 210 9.93 7.06 -9.61
N GLN A 211 9.32 6.40 -10.58
CA GLN A 211 8.72 7.08 -11.74
C GLN A 211 7.38 7.74 -11.43
N TRP A 212 6.60 7.15 -10.49
CA TRP A 212 5.18 7.49 -10.39
C TRP A 212 4.68 7.78 -8.98
N ILE A 213 5.23 7.10 -7.95
CA ILE A 213 4.63 7.01 -6.62
C ILE A 213 5.59 7.55 -5.56
N PRO A 214 5.34 8.75 -5.02
CA PRO A 214 6.29 9.41 -4.14
C PRO A 214 6.46 8.79 -2.76
N PHE A 215 5.45 8.07 -2.23
CA PHE A 215 5.46 7.59 -0.85
C PHE A 215 5.31 6.07 -0.76
N ASP A 216 6.09 5.44 0.13
CA ASP A 216 6.10 4.00 0.32
C ASP A 216 6.11 3.61 1.81
N TYR A 217 5.18 2.74 2.19
CA TYR A 217 4.99 2.21 3.54
C TYR A 217 5.36 0.72 3.63
N SER A 218 6.41 0.29 2.93
CA SER A 218 6.78 -1.12 2.84
C SER A 218 7.93 -1.54 3.76
N ASN A 219 8.65 -0.60 4.40
CA ASN A 219 9.78 -0.94 5.27
C ASN A 219 9.31 -1.71 6.51
N GLN A 220 9.82 -2.94 6.66
CA GLN A 220 9.53 -3.84 7.81
C GLN A 220 10.75 -4.14 8.67
N SER A 221 11.71 -3.23 8.74
CA SER A 221 12.83 -3.36 9.66
C SER A 221 12.35 -3.32 11.12
N THR A 222 12.92 -4.16 11.96
CA THR A 222 12.62 -4.22 13.39
C THR A 222 13.90 -4.14 14.23
N TYR A 223 13.78 -3.70 15.47
CA TYR A 223 14.92 -3.71 16.40
C TYR A 223 15.27 -5.13 16.88
N ASP A 224 14.29 -6.00 16.92
CA ASP A 224 14.49 -7.42 17.22
C ASP A 224 14.79 -8.20 15.94
N ASN A 225 16.08 -8.57 15.77
CA ASN A 225 16.57 -9.29 14.60
C ASN A 225 16.10 -10.77 14.54
N LYS A 226 15.43 -11.27 15.56
CA LYS A 226 14.96 -12.68 15.61
C LYS A 226 14.06 -13.05 14.42
N TYR A 227 13.37 -12.06 13.85
CA TYR A 227 12.46 -12.24 12.72
C TYR A 227 12.98 -11.64 11.41
N ASP A 228 14.26 -11.24 11.35
CA ASP A 228 14.86 -10.57 10.19
C ASP A 228 15.33 -11.56 9.10
N GLN A 229 15.17 -12.85 9.30
CA GLN A 229 15.49 -13.84 8.26
C GLN A 229 14.36 -13.85 7.23
N PRO A 230 14.66 -13.66 5.93
CA PRO A 230 13.68 -13.87 4.89
C PRO A 230 13.29 -15.34 4.89
N ASP A 231 12.02 -15.61 5.18
CA ASP A 231 11.48 -16.96 5.13
C ASP A 231 11.34 -17.34 3.65
N SER A 232 12.29 -18.12 3.14
CA SER A 232 12.28 -18.78 1.83
C SER A 232 11.86 -17.88 0.65
N ASN A 233 12.38 -16.66 0.53
CA ASN A 233 12.11 -15.72 -0.58
C ASN A 233 10.65 -15.24 -0.72
N ARG A 234 9.81 -15.43 0.29
CA ARG A 234 8.40 -15.03 0.25
C ARG A 234 8.16 -13.57 0.60
N PHE A 235 9.06 -12.93 1.35
CA PHE A 235 8.89 -11.60 1.89
C PHE A 235 9.99 -10.65 1.45
N GLY A 236 9.71 -9.37 1.50
CA GLY A 236 10.71 -8.33 1.28
C GLY A 236 11.84 -8.40 2.29
N ASP A 237 13.05 -8.05 1.86
CA ASP A 237 14.22 -7.96 2.72
C ASP A 237 14.42 -6.53 3.21
N TRP A 238 14.32 -6.32 4.52
CA TRP A 238 14.47 -5.02 5.16
C TRP A 238 15.51 -5.03 6.27
N ARG A 239 16.44 -6.02 6.26
CA ARG A 239 17.44 -6.21 7.33
C ARG A 239 18.43 -5.07 7.46
N ARG A 240 18.74 -4.36 6.35
CA ARG A 240 19.65 -3.21 6.31
C ARG A 240 18.94 -1.87 6.43
N ALA A 241 17.61 -1.84 6.36
CA ALA A 241 16.86 -0.61 6.38
C ALA A 241 16.90 0.07 7.76
N SER A 242 16.67 1.39 7.74
CA SER A 242 16.56 2.17 8.97
C SER A 242 15.47 1.58 9.87
N LYS A 243 15.81 1.38 11.15
CA LYS A 243 14.90 0.92 12.19
C LYS A 243 14.12 2.07 12.84
N LYS A 244 14.48 3.32 12.52
CA LYS A 244 13.77 4.51 12.99
C LYS A 244 12.41 4.66 12.32
N TRP A 245 11.49 5.29 13.02
CA TRP A 245 10.16 5.64 12.56
C TRP A 245 10.13 6.99 11.82
N ILE A 246 11.21 7.25 11.07
CA ILE A 246 11.45 8.47 10.32
C ILE A 246 11.55 8.12 8.83
N PRO A 247 10.82 8.81 7.96
CA PRO A 247 10.95 8.63 6.51
C PRO A 247 12.36 8.97 6.01
N PHE A 248 12.78 8.29 4.94
CA PHE A 248 14.05 8.60 4.26
C PHE A 248 13.93 8.36 2.75
N HIS A 249 14.77 9.04 1.99
CA HIS A 249 14.97 8.78 0.57
C HIS A 249 15.81 7.51 0.39
N PRO A 250 15.36 6.48 -0.36
CA PRO A 250 16.18 5.32 -0.66
C PRO A 250 17.34 5.64 -1.61
N SER A 251 18.33 4.76 -1.64
CA SER A 251 19.42 4.80 -2.63
C SER A 251 19.04 4.12 -3.93
N TYR A 252 19.57 4.62 -5.03
CA TYR A 252 19.51 3.94 -6.34
C TYR A 252 20.24 2.60 -6.35
N ASP A 253 21.26 2.42 -5.51
CA ASP A 253 22.04 1.17 -5.43
C ASP A 253 21.44 0.15 -4.46
N ASP A 254 20.78 0.62 -3.38
CA ASP A 254 20.16 -0.23 -2.37
C ASP A 254 18.92 0.45 -1.78
N TYR A 255 17.74 -0.07 -2.14
CA TYR A 255 16.45 0.49 -1.69
C TYR A 255 16.28 0.50 -0.16
N GLN A 256 17.08 -0.26 0.59
CA GLN A 256 17.04 -0.32 2.05
C GLN A 256 17.83 0.83 2.72
N LEU A 257 18.81 1.39 2.02
CA LEU A 257 19.70 2.41 2.58
C LEU A 257 19.27 3.82 2.19
N PRO A 258 19.51 4.81 3.06
CA PRO A 258 19.32 6.20 2.71
C PRO A 258 20.17 6.60 1.50
N GLY A 259 19.61 7.40 0.60
CA GLY A 259 20.27 7.84 -0.61
C GLY A 259 19.57 9.02 -1.29
N ASN A 260 19.51 9.02 -2.60
CA ASN A 260 19.16 10.17 -3.43
C ASN A 260 18.01 9.91 -4.42
N MET A 261 17.22 8.86 -4.22
CA MET A 261 15.92 8.76 -4.90
C MET A 261 14.99 9.90 -4.48
N ASN A 262 14.04 10.27 -5.32
CA ASN A 262 13.06 11.31 -4.99
C ASN A 262 11.96 10.80 -4.07
N ARG A 263 11.58 9.53 -4.18
CA ARG A 263 10.56 8.93 -3.34
C ARG A 263 11.00 8.81 -1.88
N LEU A 264 10.02 8.71 -1.00
CA LEU A 264 10.24 8.49 0.43
C LEU A 264 9.71 7.12 0.83
N THR A 265 10.47 6.42 1.68
CA THR A 265 10.00 5.19 2.33
C THR A 265 9.95 5.37 3.83
N THR A 266 8.99 4.73 4.48
CA THR A 266 8.85 4.70 5.93
C THR A 266 8.47 3.32 6.43
N LYS A 267 8.62 3.12 7.73
CA LYS A 267 8.34 1.87 8.42
C LYS A 267 6.83 1.67 8.59
N CYS A 268 6.38 0.43 8.37
CA CYS A 268 5.02 -0.01 8.66
C CYS A 268 5.05 -1.49 9.10
N LEU A 269 4.61 -1.78 10.33
CA LEU A 269 4.65 -3.13 10.89
C LEU A 269 3.25 -3.74 10.98
N ASN A 270 3.20 -5.07 11.08
CA ASN A 270 1.94 -5.81 11.09
C ASN A 270 1.30 -5.85 12.49
N VAL A 271 -0.02 -5.87 12.50
CA VAL A 271 -0.85 -6.28 13.64
C VAL A 271 -1.76 -7.43 13.21
N GLY A 272 -2.21 -8.27 14.14
CA GLY A 272 -3.09 -9.39 13.83
C GLY A 272 -2.49 -10.47 12.91
N THR A 273 -1.17 -10.55 12.81
CA THR A 273 -0.45 -11.56 12.04
C THR A 273 0.63 -12.24 12.90
N ARG A 274 1.43 -13.12 12.29
CA ARG A 274 2.55 -13.81 12.97
C ARG A 274 3.93 -13.23 12.65
N TYR A 275 4.01 -12.26 11.72
CA TYR A 275 5.28 -11.83 11.14
C TYR A 275 5.44 -10.32 11.24
N LYS A 276 6.66 -9.85 11.63
CA LYS A 276 6.99 -8.43 11.74
C LYS A 276 5.96 -7.63 12.56
N LEU A 277 5.63 -8.14 13.74
CA LEU A 277 4.60 -7.57 14.60
C LEU A 277 5.04 -6.24 15.22
N LEU A 278 4.10 -5.32 15.31
CA LEU A 278 4.24 -4.10 16.07
C LEU A 278 4.20 -4.41 17.57
N THR A 279 5.38 -4.41 18.22
CA THR A 279 5.54 -4.66 19.66
C THR A 279 5.42 -3.36 20.47
N ASP A 280 5.22 -3.46 21.80
CA ASP A 280 5.24 -2.28 22.69
C ASP A 280 6.58 -1.53 22.59
N LYS A 281 7.69 -2.25 22.42
CA LYS A 281 9.01 -1.64 22.25
C LYS A 281 9.10 -0.82 20.96
N GLU A 282 8.51 -1.29 19.88
CA GLU A 282 8.44 -0.55 18.61
C GLU A 282 7.57 0.71 18.73
N ILE A 283 6.47 0.65 19.48
CA ILE A 283 5.65 1.82 19.78
C ILE A 283 6.45 2.83 20.63
N GLU A 284 7.12 2.38 21.69
CA GLU A 284 7.99 3.26 22.51
C GLU A 284 9.08 3.92 21.68
N ASN A 285 9.70 3.17 20.73
CA ASN A 285 10.71 3.74 19.83
C ASN A 285 10.12 4.82 18.91
N ALA A 286 8.88 4.66 18.44
CA ALA A 286 8.22 5.68 17.62
C ALA A 286 7.96 6.98 18.42
N PHE A 287 7.57 6.88 19.69
CA PHE A 287 7.45 8.03 20.59
C PHE A 287 8.79 8.70 20.84
N GLN A 288 9.86 7.92 21.05
CA GLN A 288 11.20 8.44 21.24
C GLN A 288 11.73 9.14 19.99
N ASP A 289 11.53 8.53 18.80
CA ASP A 289 11.90 9.14 17.51
C ASP A 289 11.16 10.47 17.28
N ALA A 290 9.89 10.59 17.72
CA ALA A 290 9.17 11.87 17.68
C ALA A 290 9.84 12.96 18.54
N ILE A 291 10.32 12.60 19.73
CA ILE A 291 11.03 13.53 20.61
C ILE A 291 12.36 13.96 19.98
N ASP A 292 13.13 13.01 19.48
CA ASP A 292 14.47 13.24 18.97
C ASP A 292 14.48 14.04 17.64
N ASN A 293 13.41 13.93 16.84
CA ASN A 293 13.32 14.51 15.49
C ASN A 293 12.15 15.52 15.31
N ASN A 294 11.47 15.91 16.38
CA ASN A 294 10.25 16.73 16.41
C ASN A 294 8.99 16.09 15.80
N SER A 295 9.15 15.08 14.98
CA SER A 295 8.02 14.27 14.45
C SER A 295 8.47 12.88 14.01
N SER A 296 7.54 11.92 14.05
CA SER A 296 7.72 10.57 13.54
C SER A 296 6.39 9.97 13.05
N ILE A 297 6.45 8.83 12.37
CA ILE A 297 5.26 8.11 11.85
C ILE A 297 5.22 6.74 12.49
N LEU A 298 4.17 6.46 13.28
CA LEU A 298 3.84 5.11 13.73
C LEU A 298 2.83 4.51 12.76
N ALA A 299 3.29 3.76 11.78
CA ALA A 299 2.42 3.09 10.83
C ALA A 299 2.31 1.60 11.13
N PHE A 300 1.09 1.07 11.05
CA PHE A 300 0.82 -0.35 11.20
C PHE A 300 -0.26 -0.79 10.23
N THR A 301 -0.32 -2.10 9.98
CA THR A 301 -1.26 -2.69 9.03
C THR A 301 -1.89 -3.97 9.56
N ASN A 302 -3.15 -4.16 9.21
CA ASN A 302 -3.88 -5.42 9.29
C ASN A 302 -4.55 -5.75 7.94
N HIS A 303 -5.38 -6.79 7.89
CA HIS A 303 -5.95 -7.29 6.65
C HIS A 303 -7.46 -7.51 6.82
N ASP A 304 -8.22 -7.15 5.79
CA ASP A 304 -9.69 -7.21 5.76
C ASP A 304 -10.27 -8.62 5.73
N PHE A 305 -9.48 -9.61 5.34
CA PHE A 305 -9.91 -11.01 5.36
C PHE A 305 -10.02 -11.63 6.76
N ARG A 306 -9.88 -10.83 7.82
CA ARG A 306 -10.19 -11.19 9.23
C ARG A 306 -10.92 -10.03 9.90
N ASP A 307 -11.57 -10.32 11.05
CA ASP A 307 -12.15 -9.25 11.86
C ASP A 307 -11.04 -8.36 12.44
N MET A 308 -10.95 -7.15 11.91
CA MET A 308 -9.95 -6.14 12.31
C MET A 308 -10.28 -5.47 13.65
N SER A 309 -11.52 -5.56 14.14
CA SER A 309 -11.92 -4.82 15.35
C SER A 309 -11.10 -5.20 16.57
N VAL A 310 -10.77 -6.49 16.72
CA VAL A 310 -9.93 -6.98 17.82
C VAL A 310 -8.51 -6.42 17.76
N ASP A 311 -7.93 -6.36 16.56
CA ASP A 311 -6.59 -5.81 16.35
C ASP A 311 -6.56 -4.30 16.62
N ILE A 312 -7.60 -3.59 16.19
CA ILE A 312 -7.75 -2.15 16.41
C ILE A 312 -7.84 -1.84 17.91
N GLU A 313 -8.70 -2.54 18.63
CA GLU A 313 -8.88 -2.36 20.07
C GLU A 313 -7.57 -2.63 20.83
N ASP A 314 -6.84 -3.71 20.51
CA ASP A 314 -5.55 -4.03 21.13
C ASP A 314 -4.51 -2.94 20.87
N ILE A 315 -4.29 -2.59 19.60
CA ILE A 315 -3.20 -1.69 19.23
C ILE A 315 -3.42 -0.28 19.80
N TYR A 316 -4.64 0.26 19.75
CA TYR A 316 -4.93 1.57 20.33
C TYR A 316 -4.88 1.56 21.86
N CYS A 317 -5.27 0.48 22.51
CA CYS A 317 -5.10 0.29 23.96
C CYS A 317 -3.60 0.38 24.34
N ARG A 318 -2.73 -0.29 23.57
CA ARG A 318 -1.28 -0.29 23.77
C ARG A 318 -0.67 1.09 23.51
N ILE A 319 -1.04 1.76 22.42
CA ILE A 319 -0.61 3.13 22.10
C ILE A 319 -0.99 4.06 23.24
N ASN A 320 -2.25 4.06 23.69
CA ASN A 320 -2.74 4.91 24.79
C ASN A 320 -2.03 4.64 26.13
N LYS A 321 -1.72 3.37 26.42
CA LYS A 321 -0.95 2.99 27.60
C LYS A 321 0.48 3.56 27.55
N ILE A 322 1.14 3.47 26.40
CA ILE A 322 2.52 3.96 26.21
C ILE A 322 2.53 5.49 26.19
N GLN A 323 1.57 6.14 25.57
CA GLN A 323 1.44 7.61 25.52
C GLN A 323 1.44 8.25 26.91
N LYS A 324 0.92 7.56 27.96
CA LYS A 324 0.97 8.05 29.34
C LYS A 324 2.40 8.29 29.85
N LYS A 325 3.41 7.62 29.27
CA LYS A 325 4.83 7.84 29.58
C LYS A 325 5.43 9.01 28.76
N TYR A 326 4.77 9.42 27.67
CA TYR A 326 5.23 10.42 26.70
C TYR A 326 4.24 11.59 26.55
N GLN A 327 3.80 12.18 27.66
CA GLN A 327 2.76 13.21 27.72
C GLN A 327 3.09 14.50 26.95
N ASN A 328 4.37 14.72 26.66
CA ASN A 328 4.87 15.83 25.85
C ASN A 328 4.73 15.59 24.36
N VAL A 329 4.45 14.34 23.90
CA VAL A 329 4.26 14.01 22.50
C VAL A 329 2.79 14.14 22.13
N HIS A 330 2.51 14.84 21.03
CA HIS A 330 1.17 15.06 20.51
C HIS A 330 0.85 14.01 19.44
N THR A 331 -0.09 13.10 19.71
CA THR A 331 -0.50 12.06 18.75
C THR A 331 -1.53 12.61 17.77
N ILE A 332 -1.47 12.18 16.50
CA ILE A 332 -2.35 12.63 15.41
C ILE A 332 -2.72 11.41 14.56
N ASN A 333 -4.01 11.04 14.54
CA ASN A 333 -4.53 10.07 13.55
C ASN A 333 -4.53 10.71 12.17
N ALA A 334 -3.83 10.13 11.22
CA ALA A 334 -3.57 10.78 9.93
C ALA A 334 -3.71 9.84 8.73
N ASP A 335 -4.03 10.42 7.59
CA ASP A 335 -3.81 9.75 6.32
C ASP A 335 -2.30 9.68 6.00
N ALA A 336 -1.94 8.68 5.18
CA ALA A 336 -0.56 8.35 4.87
C ALA A 336 0.18 9.49 4.13
N VAL A 337 -0.50 10.25 3.28
CA VAL A 337 0.08 11.38 2.54
C VAL A 337 0.41 12.52 3.51
N THR A 338 -0.54 12.89 4.35
CA THR A 338 -0.36 13.96 5.35
C THR A 338 0.74 13.61 6.35
N ALA A 339 0.75 12.37 6.86
CA ALA A 339 1.78 11.92 7.79
C ALA A 339 3.19 12.00 7.17
N MET A 340 3.35 11.48 5.94
CA MET A 340 4.64 11.49 5.23
C MET A 340 5.11 12.92 4.96
N ARG A 341 4.23 13.73 4.38
CA ARG A 341 4.51 15.14 4.06
C ARG A 341 4.94 15.94 5.28
N ASN A 342 4.14 15.88 6.33
CA ASN A 342 4.37 16.69 7.52
C ASN A 342 5.60 16.25 8.30
N THR A 343 5.88 14.93 8.33
CA THR A 343 7.06 14.42 9.03
C THR A 343 8.34 14.77 8.31
N PHE A 344 8.37 14.66 6.98
CA PHE A 344 9.60 14.85 6.22
C PHE A 344 9.83 16.30 5.78
N PHE A 345 8.81 16.92 5.18
CA PHE A 345 8.92 18.30 4.63
C PHE A 345 8.47 19.38 5.62
N GLY A 346 7.80 18.98 6.72
CA GLY A 346 7.18 19.91 7.66
C GLY A 346 5.78 20.38 7.21
N GLU A 347 4.97 20.86 8.16
CA GLU A 347 3.58 21.29 7.90
C GLU A 347 3.47 22.51 6.96
N GLU A 348 4.51 23.32 6.86
CA GLU A 348 4.56 24.47 5.94
C GLU A 348 4.56 24.04 4.47
N SER A 349 4.97 22.80 4.16
CA SER A 349 4.95 22.24 2.81
C SER A 349 3.56 22.21 2.17
N VAL A 350 2.50 22.22 2.98
CA VAL A 350 1.10 22.31 2.49
C VAL A 350 0.83 23.62 1.73
N LYS A 351 1.64 24.66 1.96
CA LYS A 351 1.56 25.96 1.29
C LYS A 351 2.24 25.97 -0.07
N ASN A 352 2.98 24.91 -0.42
CA ASN A 352 3.62 24.84 -1.73
C ASN A 352 2.58 24.83 -2.86
N GLU A 353 2.98 25.37 -3.98
CA GLU A 353 2.14 25.42 -5.18
C GLU A 353 1.84 24.00 -5.64
N LYS A 354 0.54 23.68 -5.75
CA LYS A 354 0.11 22.34 -6.17
C LYS A 354 0.37 22.16 -7.66
N ILE A 355 0.77 20.96 -8.03
CA ILE A 355 0.95 20.56 -9.42
C ILE A 355 -0.34 20.79 -10.22
N LYS A 356 -0.18 21.36 -11.43
CA LYS A 356 -1.25 21.51 -12.42
C LYS A 356 -0.72 21.22 -13.81
N ILE A 357 -1.35 20.26 -14.49
CA ILE A 357 -1.04 19.87 -15.88
C ILE A 357 -2.22 20.27 -16.75
N ASN A 358 -1.92 20.84 -17.93
CA ASN A 358 -2.86 21.00 -19.02
C ASN A 358 -2.71 19.86 -20.03
N LEU A 359 -3.80 19.47 -20.67
CA LEU A 359 -3.83 18.39 -21.67
C LEU A 359 -4.63 18.84 -22.89
N GLU A 360 -4.01 18.74 -24.06
CA GLU A 360 -4.67 19.05 -25.34
C GLU A 360 -4.25 18.09 -26.44
N VAL A 361 -5.04 18.03 -27.49
CA VAL A 361 -4.69 17.37 -28.76
C VAL A 361 -4.58 18.43 -29.83
N ILE A 362 -3.46 18.45 -30.52
CA ILE A 362 -3.21 19.36 -31.64
C ILE A 362 -2.90 18.58 -32.91
N PHE A 363 -3.20 19.18 -34.07
CA PHE A 363 -2.76 18.67 -35.37
C PHE A 363 -1.61 19.51 -35.87
N GLU A 364 -0.43 18.92 -35.97
CA GLU A 364 0.79 19.61 -36.38
C GLU A 364 1.64 18.72 -37.29
N SER A 365 2.19 19.30 -38.35
CA SER A 365 3.07 18.60 -39.31
C SER A 365 2.46 17.30 -39.90
N GLY A 366 1.12 17.29 -40.05
CA GLY A 366 0.41 16.18 -40.68
C GLY A 366 0.06 15.01 -39.74
N VAL A 367 0.30 15.14 -38.43
CA VAL A 367 -0.04 14.15 -37.41
C VAL A 367 -0.80 14.77 -36.23
N ASP A 368 -1.64 13.99 -35.60
CA ASP A 368 -2.25 14.36 -34.32
C ASP A 368 -1.26 14.13 -33.18
N LYS A 369 -1.19 15.06 -32.22
CA LYS A 369 -0.32 14.97 -31.04
C LYS A 369 -1.11 15.20 -29.78
N VAL A 370 -0.89 14.39 -28.77
CA VAL A 370 -1.30 14.66 -27.38
C VAL A 370 -0.19 15.48 -26.73
N ILE A 371 -0.52 16.64 -26.21
CA ILE A 371 0.42 17.53 -25.53
C ILE A 371 0.01 17.64 -24.07
N ALA A 372 0.93 17.30 -23.17
CA ALA A 372 0.81 17.57 -21.75
C ALA A 372 1.77 18.70 -21.37
N THR A 373 1.28 19.74 -20.69
CA THR A 373 2.08 20.90 -20.29
C THR A 373 1.96 21.12 -18.78
N LEU A 374 3.07 21.23 -18.08
CA LEU A 374 3.08 21.62 -16.67
C LEU A 374 2.83 23.13 -16.58
N GLU A 375 1.69 23.51 -16.01
CA GLU A 375 1.36 24.93 -15.78
C GLU A 375 1.89 25.45 -14.45
N LYS A 376 1.96 24.56 -13.43
CA LYS A 376 2.35 24.92 -12.06
C LYS A 376 2.93 23.72 -11.33
N GLY A 377 3.83 24.00 -10.37
CA GLY A 377 4.42 23.00 -9.48
C GLY A 377 5.54 22.22 -10.14
N GLU A 378 5.64 20.93 -9.83
CA GLU A 378 6.65 20.03 -10.36
C GLU A 378 6.05 18.63 -10.61
N VAL A 379 6.58 17.90 -11.57
CA VAL A 379 6.28 16.48 -11.82
C VAL A 379 7.23 15.63 -10.97
N PHE A 380 6.71 14.65 -10.24
CA PHE A 380 7.51 13.79 -9.35
C PHE A 380 8.57 12.98 -10.11
N GLY A 381 8.18 12.33 -11.19
CA GLY A 381 9.08 11.56 -12.06
C GLY A 381 9.64 12.39 -13.20
N SER A 382 10.13 11.72 -14.23
CA SER A 382 10.64 12.38 -15.45
C SER A 382 9.53 12.90 -16.36
N GLN A 383 8.33 12.35 -16.24
CA GLN A 383 7.17 12.67 -17.06
C GLN A 383 5.85 12.30 -16.35
N PRO A 384 4.71 12.90 -16.74
CA PRO A 384 3.42 12.44 -16.29
C PRO A 384 3.06 11.06 -16.89
N TYR A 385 2.15 10.34 -16.23
CA TYR A 385 1.64 9.05 -16.68
C TYR A 385 0.56 9.26 -17.75
N LEU A 386 0.72 8.62 -18.90
CA LEU A 386 -0.26 8.61 -19.99
C LEU A 386 -1.08 7.31 -19.96
N ALA A 387 -2.40 7.43 -19.96
CA ALA A 387 -3.31 6.31 -20.15
C ALA A 387 -4.30 6.60 -21.28
N ILE A 388 -4.53 5.63 -22.14
CA ILE A 388 -5.45 5.74 -23.28
C ILE A 388 -6.42 4.57 -23.26
N LYS A 389 -7.72 4.86 -23.45
CA LYS A 389 -8.76 3.86 -23.69
C LYS A 389 -9.30 4.00 -25.10
N THR A 390 -9.35 2.89 -25.82
CA THR A 390 -9.93 2.85 -27.17
C THR A 390 -11.42 2.59 -27.13
N LYS A 391 -12.12 2.91 -28.23
CA LYS A 391 -13.54 2.60 -28.45
C LYS A 391 -13.86 1.10 -28.43
N GLU A 392 -12.84 0.27 -28.63
CA GLU A 392 -12.93 -1.19 -28.48
C GLU A 392 -12.76 -1.67 -27.03
N GLY A 393 -12.57 -0.75 -26.07
CA GLY A 393 -12.41 -1.06 -24.66
C GLY A 393 -11.02 -1.56 -24.25
N ARG A 394 -10.00 -1.32 -25.05
CA ARG A 394 -8.60 -1.65 -24.70
C ARG A 394 -7.95 -0.49 -23.97
N TYR A 395 -7.09 -0.81 -23.00
CA TYR A 395 -6.34 0.14 -22.20
C TYR A 395 -4.86 0.06 -22.54
N TYR A 396 -4.24 1.22 -22.74
CA TYR A 396 -2.84 1.37 -23.08
C TYR A 396 -2.16 2.39 -22.19
N HIS A 397 -0.92 2.10 -21.86
CA HIS A 397 0.05 3.04 -21.31
C HIS A 397 1.22 3.12 -22.25
N ASP A 398 1.74 4.32 -22.44
CA ASP A 398 3.02 4.54 -23.10
C ASP A 398 3.68 5.78 -22.49
N ASN A 399 4.96 5.92 -22.74
CA ASN A 399 5.73 7.08 -22.34
C ASN A 399 5.54 8.23 -23.34
N PHE A 400 5.53 9.44 -22.83
CA PHE A 400 5.68 10.61 -23.65
C PHE A 400 7.12 10.75 -24.16
N ASN A 401 7.29 11.44 -25.27
CA ASN A 401 8.53 12.09 -25.66
C ASN A 401 8.65 13.46 -25.00
N GLU A 402 9.87 13.95 -24.82
CA GLU A 402 10.07 15.36 -24.45
C GLU A 402 9.53 16.25 -25.56
N GLY A 403 8.77 17.26 -25.17
CA GLY A 403 8.23 18.25 -26.10
C GLY A 403 9.29 19.27 -26.52
N SER A 404 8.91 20.09 -27.48
CA SER A 404 9.78 21.16 -28.01
C SER A 404 10.07 22.29 -26.98
N HIS A 405 9.29 22.38 -25.92
CA HIS A 405 9.44 23.37 -24.86
C HIS A 405 9.68 22.69 -23.50
N LYS A 406 10.37 23.39 -22.60
CA LYS A 406 10.57 22.91 -21.23
C LYS A 406 9.22 22.61 -20.56
N GLU A 407 9.18 21.53 -19.80
CA GLU A 407 7.97 21.12 -19.05
C GLU A 407 6.76 20.81 -19.97
N THR A 408 7.03 20.37 -21.21
CA THR A 408 6.03 19.84 -22.13
C THR A 408 6.40 18.43 -22.54
N TRP A 409 5.39 17.58 -22.76
CA TRP A 409 5.53 16.20 -23.19
C TRP A 409 4.58 15.94 -24.35
N GLU A 410 5.04 15.20 -25.35
CA GLU A 410 4.32 14.96 -26.61
C GLU A 410 4.14 13.45 -26.84
N TYR A 411 2.97 13.03 -27.30
CA TYR A 411 2.71 11.68 -27.78
C TYR A 411 2.05 11.73 -29.16
N ILE A 412 2.68 11.09 -30.16
CA ILE A 412 2.24 11.14 -31.56
C ILE A 412 1.17 10.06 -31.78
N LEU A 413 0.07 10.46 -32.42
CA LEU A 413 -1.04 9.63 -32.81
C LEU A 413 -1.10 9.51 -34.34
N ASP A 414 -0.70 8.36 -34.89
CA ASP A 414 -0.73 8.10 -36.32
C ASP A 414 -1.07 6.63 -36.66
N SER A 415 -0.87 6.23 -37.91
CA SER A 415 -1.16 4.86 -38.34
C SER A 415 -0.16 3.81 -37.82
N SER A 416 1.00 4.22 -37.33
CA SER A 416 2.04 3.34 -36.78
C SER A 416 1.94 3.19 -35.26
N THR A 417 1.23 4.09 -34.59
CA THR A 417 0.94 4.03 -33.15
C THR A 417 -0.55 3.74 -32.94
N MET A 418 -1.37 4.79 -32.82
CA MET A 418 -2.80 4.71 -32.59
C MET A 418 -3.49 5.90 -33.26
N LYS A 419 -4.52 5.64 -34.07
CA LYS A 419 -5.28 6.71 -34.72
C LYS A 419 -6.19 7.41 -33.75
N LEU A 420 -6.22 8.74 -33.73
CA LEU A 420 -7.07 9.56 -32.87
C LEU A 420 -8.55 9.11 -32.90
N GLN A 421 -9.08 8.75 -34.07
CA GLN A 421 -10.48 8.36 -34.25
C GLN A 421 -10.84 7.06 -33.53
N THR A 422 -9.85 6.22 -33.15
CA THR A 422 -10.08 4.97 -32.40
C THR A 422 -10.10 5.17 -30.89
N ILE A 423 -9.73 6.36 -30.41
CA ILE A 423 -9.61 6.67 -29.00
C ILE A 423 -10.97 7.09 -28.42
N GLU A 424 -11.32 6.56 -27.25
CA GLU A 424 -12.47 6.94 -26.44
C GLU A 424 -12.09 8.02 -25.43
N LYS A 425 -10.99 7.82 -24.69
CA LYS A 425 -10.56 8.70 -23.60
C LYS A 425 -9.02 8.69 -23.46
N ILE A 426 -8.46 9.84 -23.23
CA ILE A 426 -7.05 10.03 -22.85
C ILE A 426 -7.04 10.62 -21.45
N MET A 427 -6.18 10.08 -20.58
CA MET A 427 -5.95 10.64 -19.26
C MET A 427 -4.46 10.77 -18.99
N VAL A 428 -4.14 11.85 -18.30
CA VAL A 428 -2.78 12.12 -17.84
C VAL A 428 -2.81 12.41 -16.35
N ALA A 429 -1.90 11.79 -15.62
CA ALA A 429 -1.79 11.97 -14.18
C ALA A 429 -0.34 12.14 -13.74
N SER A 430 -0.12 12.94 -12.72
CA SER A 430 1.16 13.00 -12.03
C SER A 430 0.98 13.42 -10.57
N ASN A 431 1.93 13.01 -9.76
CA ASN A 431 2.14 13.51 -8.42
C ASN A 431 3.23 14.59 -8.42
N ASP A 432 3.29 15.39 -7.36
CA ASP A 432 4.50 16.10 -6.97
C ASP A 432 5.21 15.37 -5.80
N ARG A 433 6.38 15.85 -5.40
CA ARG A 433 7.14 15.25 -4.27
C ARG A 433 6.42 15.35 -2.93
N TYR A 434 5.43 16.21 -2.80
CA TYR A 434 4.64 16.42 -1.59
C TYR A 434 3.36 15.57 -1.57
N GLY A 435 3.12 14.79 -2.63
CA GLY A 435 1.92 13.96 -2.78
C GLY A 435 0.66 14.74 -3.20
N ASN A 436 0.79 15.96 -3.74
CA ASN A 436 -0.31 16.59 -4.45
C ASN A 436 -0.44 15.97 -5.84
N GLN A 437 -1.65 15.94 -6.40
CA GLN A 437 -1.94 15.31 -7.68
C GLN A 437 -2.52 16.28 -8.69
N SER A 438 -2.18 16.07 -9.96
CA SER A 438 -2.92 16.55 -11.11
C SER A 438 -3.41 15.38 -11.93
N ILE A 439 -4.73 15.27 -12.15
CA ILE A 439 -5.37 14.28 -13.01
C ILE A 439 -6.20 15.06 -14.02
N VAL A 440 -5.94 14.85 -15.29
CA VAL A 440 -6.62 15.55 -16.38
C VAL A 440 -7.08 14.54 -17.43
N SER A 441 -8.21 14.81 -18.07
CA SER A 441 -8.82 13.94 -19.05
C SER A 441 -9.24 14.71 -20.30
N LEU A 442 -9.21 14.00 -21.43
CA LEU A 442 -9.66 14.48 -22.73
C LEU A 442 -10.42 13.37 -23.46
N GLN A 443 -11.52 13.73 -24.10
CA GLN A 443 -12.26 12.88 -25.04
C GLN A 443 -12.09 13.51 -26.42
N PRO A 444 -11.27 12.90 -27.29
CA PRO A 444 -10.97 13.45 -28.61
C PRO A 444 -12.08 13.26 -29.63
#